data_14c5e174846729663caf9c5ea5eb951e
#
_entry.id   14c5e174846729663caf9c5ea5eb951e
#
_cell.length_a   1.000
_cell.length_b   1.000
_cell.length_c   1.000
_cell.angle_alpha   90.00
_cell.angle_beta   90.00
_cell.angle_gamma   90.00
#
_symmetry.space_group_name_H-M   'P 1'
#
loop_
_entity.id
_entity.type
_entity.pdbx_description
1 polymer ?
#
loop_
_entity_poly.entity_id
_entity_poly.type
_entity_poly.pdbx_seq_one_letter_code
_entity_poly.pdbx_strand_id
1 'polypeptide(L)'
;MATEPKTLANAIIYFANPDNSIDYLAVRRWPNGVSCPTCGRKDVAFVPSRRLWQCKTRHPKAQFSIKTGTILEDSPLGLEKWLPVMWMVANCKNGVSSWEIHRSLGVSQKAAWFMLHRIRLGMQSKDGGKLGGPDSQVEIDETFIGGKARNMPKGRRERMHNIGMYTAKTAVMGILERGGKVKTHVIGKRRGSRCKRLCVRTFCPVLLFRQMNSPGITD
;
A
#
# COMPACT_ATOMS: atom_id res chain seq x y z
N MET A 1 9.12 27.07 7.42
CA MET A 1 8.73 25.70 7.00
C MET A 1 7.22 25.67 6.86
N ALA A 2 6.69 25.35 5.68
CA ALA A 2 5.25 25.24 5.50
C ALA A 2 4.75 24.05 6.34
N THR A 3 3.78 24.30 7.21
CA THR A 3 3.19 23.28 8.09
C THR A 3 2.55 22.18 7.26
N GLU A 4 2.78 20.93 7.65
CA GLU A 4 2.17 19.77 6.99
C GLU A 4 0.64 19.90 6.95
N PRO A 5 0.00 19.57 5.81
CA PRO A 5 -1.44 19.71 5.66
C PRO A 5 -2.17 18.71 6.58
N LYS A 6 -3.02 19.25 7.46
CA LYS A 6 -3.83 18.46 8.41
C LYS A 6 -5.20 18.06 7.85
N THR A 7 -5.69 18.77 6.83
CA THR A 7 -6.97 18.51 6.18
C THR A 7 -6.80 18.28 4.69
N LEU A 8 -7.77 17.63 4.06
CA LEU A 8 -7.75 17.41 2.60
C LEU A 8 -7.72 18.73 1.82
N ALA A 9 -8.50 19.73 2.26
CA ALA A 9 -8.50 21.05 1.62
C ALA A 9 -7.12 21.69 1.66
N ASN A 10 -6.47 21.69 2.83
CA ASN A 10 -5.11 22.19 2.97
C ASN A 10 -4.10 21.38 2.15
N ALA A 11 -4.28 20.07 2.05
CA ALA A 11 -3.44 19.21 1.21
C ALA A 11 -3.55 19.55 -0.28
N ILE A 12 -4.78 19.78 -0.77
CA ILE A 12 -5.00 20.18 -2.16
C ILE A 12 -4.34 21.53 -2.45
N ILE A 13 -4.55 22.53 -1.60
CA ILE A 13 -3.98 23.88 -1.76
C ILE A 13 -2.45 23.82 -1.70
N TYR A 14 -1.89 23.11 -0.73
CA TYR A 14 -0.45 22.99 -0.54
C TYR A 14 0.24 22.32 -1.72
N PHE A 15 -0.31 21.20 -2.19
CA PHE A 15 0.25 20.42 -3.29
C PHE A 15 -0.10 20.94 -4.68
N ALA A 16 -0.99 21.93 -4.80
CA ALA A 16 -1.25 22.63 -6.06
C ALA A 16 0.00 23.35 -6.59
N ASN A 17 0.89 23.81 -5.68
CA ASN A 17 2.19 24.31 -6.07
C ASN A 17 3.16 23.15 -6.32
N PRO A 18 3.70 23.00 -7.56
CA PRO A 18 4.62 21.92 -7.89
C PRO A 18 5.91 21.94 -7.07
N ASP A 19 6.41 23.11 -6.71
CA ASP A 19 7.67 23.25 -5.97
C ASP A 19 7.49 22.77 -4.53
N ASN A 20 6.40 23.12 -3.85
CA ASN A 20 6.04 22.57 -2.55
C ASN A 20 5.92 21.04 -2.58
N SER A 21 5.35 20.51 -3.65
CA SER A 21 5.17 19.06 -3.83
C SER A 21 6.51 18.33 -3.97
N ILE A 22 7.45 18.93 -4.69
CA ILE A 22 8.81 18.39 -4.88
C ILE A 22 9.58 18.45 -3.56
N ASP A 23 9.56 19.58 -2.88
CA ASP A 23 10.26 19.78 -1.61
C ASP A 23 9.74 18.85 -0.53
N TYR A 24 8.41 18.68 -0.43
CA TYR A 24 7.77 17.76 0.48
C TYR A 24 8.23 16.31 0.28
N LEU A 25 8.31 15.85 -0.96
CA LEU A 25 8.79 14.51 -1.27
C LEU A 25 10.32 14.39 -1.15
N ALA A 26 11.08 15.43 -1.51
CA ALA A 26 12.53 15.40 -1.48
C ALA A 26 13.05 15.23 -0.05
N VAL A 27 12.49 15.96 0.91
CA VAL A 27 12.84 15.83 2.34
C VAL A 27 12.56 14.43 2.86
N ARG A 28 11.45 13.81 2.44
CA ARG A 28 11.09 12.44 2.88
C ARG A 28 11.89 11.35 2.19
N ARG A 29 12.19 11.55 0.92
CA ARG A 29 12.95 10.58 0.13
C ARG A 29 14.45 10.60 0.46
N TRP A 30 14.96 11.78 0.69
CA TRP A 30 16.40 12.01 0.91
C TRP A 30 16.64 12.87 2.15
N PRO A 31 16.42 12.34 3.36
CA PRO A 31 16.62 13.10 4.59
C PRO A 31 18.06 13.60 4.77
N ASN A 32 19.02 12.91 4.17
CA ASN A 32 20.46 13.24 4.23
C ASN A 32 20.97 13.93 2.96
N GLY A 33 20.09 14.58 2.20
CA GLY A 33 20.40 15.22 0.93
C GLY A 33 20.17 14.34 -0.30
N VAL A 34 19.87 15.00 -1.42
CA VAL A 34 19.51 14.34 -2.67
C VAL A 34 20.63 13.44 -3.17
N SER A 35 20.30 12.20 -3.50
CA SER A 35 21.23 11.23 -4.08
C SER A 35 20.70 10.70 -5.42
N CYS A 36 21.61 10.46 -6.35
CA CYS A 36 21.25 9.88 -7.65
C CYS A 36 20.70 8.45 -7.49
N PRO A 37 19.49 8.14 -7.98
CA PRO A 37 18.90 6.80 -7.83
C PRO A 37 19.66 5.72 -8.62
N THR A 38 20.48 6.10 -9.61
CA THR A 38 21.23 5.15 -10.44
C THR A 38 22.60 4.80 -9.84
N CYS A 39 23.38 5.80 -9.37
CA CYS A 39 24.74 5.58 -8.87
C CYS A 39 24.91 5.84 -7.36
N GLY A 40 23.88 6.32 -6.66
CA GLY A 40 23.91 6.60 -5.21
C GLY A 40 24.70 7.85 -4.78
N ARG A 41 25.39 8.52 -5.70
CA ARG A 41 26.22 9.71 -5.36
C ARG A 41 25.37 10.92 -5.00
N LYS A 42 25.88 11.77 -4.10
CA LYS A 42 25.24 13.02 -3.67
C LYS A 42 25.63 14.23 -4.50
N ASP A 43 26.59 14.08 -5.43
CA ASP A 43 27.04 15.16 -6.31
C ASP A 43 26.04 15.37 -7.45
N VAL A 44 24.97 16.08 -7.13
CA VAL A 44 23.86 16.37 -8.02
C VAL A 44 23.53 17.85 -8.01
N ALA A 45 23.15 18.41 -9.17
CA ALA A 45 22.70 19.78 -9.31
C ALA A 45 21.20 19.80 -9.62
N PHE A 46 20.46 20.70 -8.99
CA PHE A 46 19.06 20.93 -9.31
C PHE A 46 18.93 21.88 -10.50
N VAL A 47 18.08 21.55 -11.45
CA VAL A 47 17.75 22.35 -12.64
C VAL A 47 16.34 22.90 -12.48
N PRO A 48 16.15 24.14 -12.01
CA PRO A 48 14.83 24.70 -11.67
C PRO A 48 13.86 24.77 -12.85
N SER A 49 14.36 25.12 -14.03
CA SER A 49 13.54 25.27 -15.25
C SER A 49 12.82 23.97 -15.66
N ARG A 50 13.39 22.81 -15.32
CA ARG A 50 12.86 21.50 -15.67
C ARG A 50 12.38 20.70 -14.44
N ARG A 51 12.63 21.21 -13.22
CA ARG A 51 12.36 20.53 -11.93
C ARG A 51 12.97 19.12 -11.87
N LEU A 52 14.22 19.00 -12.32
CA LEU A 52 14.98 17.77 -12.39
C LEU A 52 16.31 17.94 -11.67
N TRP A 53 16.91 16.84 -11.26
CA TRP A 53 18.30 16.80 -10.80
C TRP A 53 19.19 16.22 -11.89
N GLN A 54 20.38 16.80 -12.01
CA GLN A 54 21.44 16.34 -12.89
C GLN A 54 22.56 15.74 -12.04
N CYS A 55 22.87 14.46 -12.22
CA CYS A 55 24.06 13.84 -11.64
C CYS A 55 25.30 14.33 -12.41
N LYS A 56 26.34 14.78 -11.69
CA LYS A 56 27.59 15.20 -12.31
C LYS A 56 28.44 14.02 -12.80
N THR A 57 28.17 12.81 -12.29
CA THR A 57 28.82 11.60 -12.80
C THR A 57 28.22 11.20 -14.14
N ARG A 58 29.06 10.94 -15.11
CA ARG A 58 28.63 10.50 -16.45
C ARG A 58 28.15 9.04 -16.39
N HIS A 59 26.85 8.84 -16.60
CA HIS A 59 26.21 7.52 -16.72
C HIS A 59 24.89 7.63 -17.48
N PRO A 60 24.34 6.54 -18.01
CA PRO A 60 23.00 6.52 -18.55
C PRO A 60 21.98 6.99 -17.51
N LYS A 61 20.98 7.81 -17.91
CA LYS A 61 19.99 8.40 -17.00
C LYS A 61 20.59 9.32 -15.92
N ALA A 62 21.58 10.15 -16.30
CA ALA A 62 22.17 11.15 -15.39
C ALA A 62 21.14 12.22 -14.94
N GLN A 63 20.08 12.46 -15.71
CA GLN A 63 18.95 13.30 -15.31
C GLN A 63 17.86 12.46 -14.68
N PHE A 64 17.33 12.92 -13.54
CA PHE A 64 16.26 12.22 -12.83
C PHE A 64 15.32 13.21 -12.15
N SER A 65 14.08 12.80 -11.99
CA SER A 65 13.04 13.54 -11.26
C SER A 65 12.81 12.94 -9.88
N ILE A 66 12.01 13.63 -9.07
CA ILE A 66 11.54 13.07 -7.78
C ILE A 66 10.75 11.77 -7.96
N LYS A 67 10.19 11.53 -9.14
CA LYS A 67 9.42 10.32 -9.44
C LYS A 67 10.30 9.11 -9.79
N THR A 68 11.49 9.33 -10.31
CA THR A 68 12.39 8.27 -10.82
C THR A 68 12.74 7.24 -9.73
N GLY A 69 12.54 5.96 -9.98
CA GLY A 69 12.74 4.87 -9.02
C GLY A 69 11.66 4.79 -7.93
N THR A 70 10.49 5.43 -8.12
CA THR A 70 9.36 5.36 -7.20
C THR A 70 8.13 4.77 -7.88
N ILE A 71 7.06 4.53 -7.09
CA ILE A 71 5.75 4.15 -7.63
C ILE A 71 5.15 5.21 -8.58
N LEU A 72 5.71 6.41 -8.63
CA LEU A 72 5.26 7.52 -9.46
C LEU A 72 6.00 7.58 -10.81
N GLU A 73 7.00 6.73 -11.04
CA GLU A 73 7.81 6.71 -12.26
C GLU A 73 6.92 6.52 -13.49
N ASP A 74 7.28 7.20 -14.59
CA ASP A 74 6.60 7.18 -15.88
C ASP A 74 5.10 7.58 -15.85
N SER A 75 4.65 8.19 -14.75
CA SER A 75 3.30 8.72 -14.71
C SER A 75 3.20 10.09 -15.39
N PRO A 76 2.27 10.26 -16.37
CA PRO A 76 2.01 11.56 -16.97
C PRO A 76 1.33 12.53 -16.00
N LEU A 77 0.71 12.03 -14.93
CA LEU A 77 0.06 12.86 -13.92
C LEU A 77 1.09 13.55 -13.03
N GLY A 78 0.85 14.82 -12.73
CA GLY A 78 1.68 15.60 -11.83
C GLY A 78 1.51 15.21 -10.36
N LEU A 79 2.41 15.71 -9.52
CA LEU A 79 2.39 15.45 -8.07
C LEU A 79 1.16 16.04 -7.38
N GLU A 80 0.63 17.15 -7.92
CA GLU A 80 -0.60 17.80 -7.47
C GLU A 80 -1.85 16.91 -7.53
N LYS A 81 -1.79 15.83 -8.33
CA LYS A 81 -2.83 14.79 -8.36
C LYS A 81 -2.48 13.59 -7.47
N TRP A 82 -1.21 13.19 -7.45
CA TRP A 82 -0.76 12.02 -6.70
C TRP A 82 -0.80 12.21 -5.19
N LEU A 83 -0.31 13.35 -4.69
CA LEU A 83 -0.19 13.57 -3.24
C LEU A 83 -1.54 13.68 -2.52
N PRO A 84 -2.56 14.38 -3.06
CA PRO A 84 -3.90 14.34 -2.49
C PRO A 84 -4.50 12.93 -2.47
N VAL A 85 -4.28 12.11 -3.51
CA VAL A 85 -4.77 10.72 -3.50
C VAL A 85 -4.07 9.89 -2.43
N MET A 86 -2.75 10.03 -2.26
CA MET A 86 -2.02 9.38 -1.18
C MET A 86 -2.57 9.81 0.19
N TRP A 87 -2.83 11.10 0.35
CA TRP A 87 -3.43 11.64 1.57
C TRP A 87 -4.82 11.03 1.84
N MET A 88 -5.69 10.96 0.82
CA MET A 88 -7.01 10.33 0.93
C MET A 88 -6.90 8.86 1.33
N VAL A 89 -6.02 8.08 0.69
CA VAL A 89 -5.82 6.65 1.00
C VAL A 89 -5.34 6.45 2.44
N ALA A 90 -4.47 7.35 2.94
CA ALA A 90 -3.92 7.25 4.29
C ALA A 90 -4.93 7.64 5.38
N ASN A 91 -5.85 8.58 5.10
CA ASN A 91 -6.72 9.16 6.13
C ASN A 91 -8.18 8.68 6.06
N CYS A 92 -8.65 8.11 4.94
CA CYS A 92 -10.02 7.62 4.83
C CYS A 92 -10.18 6.24 5.44
N LYS A 93 -10.84 6.14 6.60
CA LYS A 93 -11.07 4.90 7.35
C LYS A 93 -11.70 3.78 6.51
N ASN A 94 -12.66 4.12 5.65
CA ASN A 94 -13.41 3.16 4.85
C ASN A 94 -12.76 2.89 3.47
N GLY A 95 -11.57 3.44 3.24
CA GLY A 95 -10.91 3.42 1.93
C GLY A 95 -11.53 4.41 0.94
N VAL A 96 -10.94 4.48 -0.25
CA VAL A 96 -11.34 5.40 -1.33
C VAL A 96 -11.57 4.62 -2.60
N SER A 97 -12.67 4.91 -3.30
CA SER A 97 -12.97 4.31 -4.60
C SER A 97 -12.33 5.10 -5.74
N SER A 98 -12.08 4.44 -6.87
CA SER A 98 -11.56 5.10 -8.07
C SER A 98 -12.55 6.13 -8.66
N TRP A 99 -13.85 5.92 -8.46
CA TRP A 99 -14.88 6.88 -8.87
C TRP A 99 -14.88 8.14 -8.00
N GLU A 100 -14.59 8.00 -6.72
CA GLU A 100 -14.47 9.13 -5.80
C GLU A 100 -13.27 10.00 -6.17
N ILE A 101 -12.10 9.40 -6.43
CA ILE A 101 -10.91 10.11 -6.90
C ILE A 101 -11.16 10.79 -8.24
N HIS A 102 -11.84 10.10 -9.18
CA HIS A 102 -12.23 10.67 -10.47
C HIS A 102 -13.03 11.97 -10.29
N ARG A 103 -14.06 11.95 -9.45
CA ARG A 103 -14.93 13.13 -9.20
C ARG A 103 -14.19 14.23 -8.45
N SER A 104 -13.36 13.87 -7.46
CA SER A 104 -12.68 14.84 -6.58
C SER A 104 -11.53 15.57 -7.28
N LEU A 105 -10.80 14.91 -8.16
CA LEU A 105 -9.57 15.46 -8.75
C LEU A 105 -9.64 15.67 -10.27
N GLY A 106 -10.76 15.32 -10.92
CA GLY A 106 -10.94 15.49 -12.36
C GLY A 106 -10.01 14.64 -13.21
N VAL A 107 -9.52 13.52 -12.70
CA VAL A 107 -8.74 12.52 -13.45
C VAL A 107 -9.68 11.47 -14.03
N SER A 108 -9.30 10.76 -15.11
CA SER A 108 -10.15 9.68 -15.61
C SER A 108 -10.29 8.56 -14.58
N GLN A 109 -11.43 7.85 -14.56
CA GLN A 109 -11.65 6.74 -13.63
C GLN A 109 -10.58 5.64 -13.79
N LYS A 110 -10.15 5.37 -15.02
CA LYS A 110 -9.08 4.42 -15.32
C LYS A 110 -7.74 4.86 -14.71
N ALA A 111 -7.39 6.15 -14.82
CA ALA A 111 -6.20 6.71 -14.21
C ALA A 111 -6.26 6.64 -12.68
N ALA A 112 -7.41 7.01 -12.08
CA ALA A 112 -7.64 6.90 -10.64
C ALA A 112 -7.50 5.46 -10.13
N TRP A 113 -8.05 4.48 -10.86
CA TRP A 113 -7.91 3.06 -10.56
C TRP A 113 -6.44 2.62 -10.59
N PHE A 114 -5.70 3.02 -11.61
CA PHE A 114 -4.28 2.73 -11.75
C PHE A 114 -3.44 3.37 -10.63
N MET A 115 -3.74 4.62 -10.26
CA MET A 115 -3.09 5.30 -9.12
C MET A 115 -3.29 4.51 -7.82
N LEU A 116 -4.51 4.06 -7.53
CA LEU A 116 -4.81 3.27 -6.34
C LEU A 116 -4.02 1.96 -6.28
N HIS A 117 -3.88 1.27 -7.42
CA HIS A 117 -3.09 0.04 -7.47
C HIS A 117 -1.61 0.28 -7.21
N ARG A 118 -1.04 1.35 -7.78
CA ARG A 118 0.37 1.72 -7.54
C ARG A 118 0.61 2.12 -6.07
N ILE A 119 -0.29 2.90 -5.47
CA ILE A 119 -0.19 3.30 -4.06
C ILE A 119 -0.25 2.06 -3.17
N ARG A 120 -1.22 1.17 -3.38
CA ARG A 120 -1.32 -0.09 -2.61
C ARG A 120 -0.09 -0.97 -2.76
N LEU A 121 0.49 -1.04 -3.95
CA LEU A 121 1.75 -1.75 -4.18
C LEU A 121 2.91 -1.11 -3.38
N GLY A 122 2.98 0.23 -3.36
CA GLY A 122 3.97 0.95 -2.56
C GLY A 122 3.81 0.81 -1.05
N MET A 123 2.59 0.53 -0.58
CA MET A 123 2.31 0.28 0.84
C MET A 123 2.71 -1.14 1.29
N GLN A 124 2.99 -2.05 0.36
CA GLN A 124 3.47 -3.38 0.72
C GLN A 124 4.88 -3.30 1.31
N SER A 125 5.03 -3.69 2.56
CA SER A 125 6.35 -3.78 3.17
C SER A 125 7.13 -4.93 2.54
N LYS A 126 8.35 -4.66 2.07
CA LYS A 126 9.28 -5.69 1.59
C LYS A 126 9.91 -6.48 2.75
N ASP A 127 9.80 -5.97 3.96
CA ASP A 127 10.37 -6.59 5.14
C ASP A 127 9.54 -7.82 5.54
N GLY A 128 10.10 -9.00 5.31
CA GLY A 128 9.54 -10.27 5.73
C GLY A 128 9.59 -10.52 7.25
N GLY A 129 9.88 -9.50 8.08
CA GLY A 129 9.98 -9.61 9.52
C GLY A 129 8.75 -10.27 10.14
N LYS A 130 8.93 -11.08 11.18
CA LYS A 130 7.83 -11.69 11.93
C LYS A 130 7.07 -10.61 12.68
N LEU A 131 5.75 -10.79 12.84
CA LEU A 131 4.89 -9.95 13.67
C LEU A 131 4.90 -10.46 15.11
N GLY A 132 4.73 -9.56 16.04
CA GLY A 132 4.63 -9.88 17.46
C GLY A 132 6.00 -9.95 18.16
N GLY A 133 6.14 -9.21 19.25
CA GLY A 133 7.25 -9.27 20.19
C GLY A 133 6.75 -9.74 21.58
N PRO A 134 7.61 -9.76 22.60
CA PRO A 134 7.23 -10.20 23.96
C PRO A 134 6.02 -9.46 24.54
N ASP A 135 5.86 -8.15 24.21
CA ASP A 135 4.81 -7.27 24.73
C ASP A 135 3.80 -6.81 23.67
N SER A 136 3.84 -7.35 22.44
CA SER A 136 2.92 -6.95 21.38
C SER A 136 1.69 -7.85 21.31
N GLN A 137 0.51 -7.23 21.17
CA GLN A 137 -0.74 -7.95 20.92
C GLN A 137 -0.95 -8.09 19.41
N VAL A 138 -1.28 -9.30 18.97
CA VAL A 138 -1.55 -9.61 17.56
C VAL A 138 -2.98 -10.08 17.42
N GLU A 139 -3.72 -9.44 16.54
CA GLU A 139 -5.09 -9.77 16.19
C GLU A 139 -5.13 -10.47 14.84
N ILE A 140 -5.94 -11.52 14.72
CA ILE A 140 -6.13 -12.28 13.48
C ILE A 140 -7.60 -12.29 13.16
N ASP A 141 -7.92 -11.92 11.92
CA ASP A 141 -9.29 -11.98 11.40
C ASP A 141 -9.30 -12.56 9.98
N GLU A 142 -10.41 -13.19 9.60
CA GLU A 142 -10.63 -13.74 8.28
C GLU A 142 -11.77 -13.01 7.57
N THR A 143 -11.52 -12.61 6.33
CA THR A 143 -12.55 -12.05 5.47
C THR A 143 -12.69 -12.85 4.17
N PHE A 144 -13.93 -12.93 3.64
CA PHE A 144 -14.23 -13.66 2.42
C PHE A 144 -14.52 -12.69 1.27
N ILE A 145 -13.60 -12.63 0.31
CA ILE A 145 -13.66 -11.72 -0.84
C ILE A 145 -14.23 -12.48 -2.05
N GLY A 146 -15.27 -11.93 -2.65
CA GLY A 146 -15.88 -12.49 -3.87
C GLY A 146 -17.25 -11.89 -4.15
N GLY A 147 -17.75 -12.09 -5.37
CA GLY A 147 -19.06 -11.64 -5.80
C GLY A 147 -20.21 -12.34 -5.05
N LYS A 148 -21.37 -11.68 -5.01
CA LYS A 148 -22.60 -12.30 -4.48
C LYS A 148 -23.08 -13.40 -5.42
N ALA A 149 -23.42 -14.58 -4.89
CA ALA A 149 -23.88 -15.74 -5.69
C ALA A 149 -25.10 -15.39 -6.58
N ARG A 150 -26.00 -14.50 -6.12
CA ARG A 150 -27.17 -14.03 -6.89
C ARG A 150 -26.79 -13.31 -8.19
N ASN A 151 -25.59 -12.71 -8.26
CA ASN A 151 -25.11 -11.97 -9.43
C ASN A 151 -24.34 -12.87 -10.41
N MET A 152 -24.27 -14.17 -10.16
CA MET A 152 -23.58 -15.12 -11.03
C MET A 152 -24.53 -15.73 -12.06
N PRO A 153 -24.06 -16.07 -13.28
CA PRO A 153 -24.83 -16.86 -14.24
C PRO A 153 -25.31 -18.16 -13.62
N LYS A 154 -26.54 -18.59 -14.00
CA LYS A 154 -27.24 -19.77 -13.42
C LYS A 154 -26.33 -21.02 -13.37
N GLY A 155 -25.73 -21.41 -14.47
CA GLY A 155 -24.88 -22.62 -14.52
C GLY A 155 -23.59 -22.54 -13.70
N ARG A 156 -23.08 -21.33 -13.42
CA ARG A 156 -21.95 -21.16 -12.49
C ARG A 156 -22.43 -21.23 -11.05
N ARG A 157 -23.60 -20.70 -10.76
CA ARG A 157 -24.21 -20.73 -9.43
C ARG A 157 -24.55 -22.16 -9.00
N GLU A 158 -25.12 -22.97 -9.88
CA GLU A 158 -25.44 -24.40 -9.65
C GLU A 158 -24.18 -25.22 -9.36
N ARG A 159 -23.12 -25.05 -10.17
CA ARG A 159 -21.82 -25.69 -9.90
C ARG A 159 -21.23 -25.31 -8.55
N MET A 160 -21.38 -24.06 -8.13
CA MET A 160 -20.87 -23.58 -6.84
C MET A 160 -21.74 -24.02 -5.66
N HIS A 161 -23.06 -24.20 -5.85
CA HIS A 161 -23.94 -24.72 -4.83
C HIS A 161 -23.55 -26.16 -4.44
N ASN A 162 -23.19 -26.98 -5.42
CA ASN A 162 -22.75 -28.37 -5.17
C ASN A 162 -21.38 -28.48 -4.45
N ILE A 163 -20.57 -27.39 -4.45
CA ILE A 163 -19.26 -27.35 -3.80
C ILE A 163 -19.30 -26.69 -2.40
N GLY A 164 -20.46 -26.15 -2.01
CA GLY A 164 -20.66 -25.38 -0.79
C GLY A 164 -20.42 -23.87 -0.97
N MET A 165 -21.34 -23.06 -0.43
CA MET A 165 -21.42 -21.62 -0.69
C MET A 165 -20.15 -20.82 -0.29
N TYR A 166 -19.37 -21.32 0.68
CA TYR A 166 -18.14 -20.68 1.15
C TYR A 166 -16.90 -20.95 0.27
N THR A 167 -16.94 -21.96 -0.59
CA THR A 167 -15.81 -22.29 -1.48
C THR A 167 -15.73 -21.37 -2.70
N ALA A 168 -16.79 -20.59 -2.97
CA ALA A 168 -16.84 -19.63 -4.07
C ALA A 168 -16.11 -18.31 -3.80
N LYS A 169 -15.84 -18.03 -2.53
CA LYS A 169 -15.12 -16.81 -2.11
C LYS A 169 -13.71 -17.14 -1.71
N THR A 170 -12.80 -16.20 -2.02
CA THR A 170 -11.40 -16.29 -1.59
C THR A 170 -11.31 -15.85 -0.15
N ALA A 171 -10.81 -16.71 0.74
CA ALA A 171 -10.52 -16.35 2.11
C ALA A 171 -9.21 -15.56 2.17
N VAL A 172 -9.23 -14.44 2.86
CA VAL A 172 -8.06 -13.60 3.14
C VAL A 172 -7.94 -13.47 4.65
N MET A 173 -6.81 -13.89 5.19
CA MET A 173 -6.47 -13.74 6.60
C MET A 173 -5.71 -12.44 6.78
N GLY A 174 -6.19 -11.57 7.65
CA GLY A 174 -5.51 -10.36 8.13
C GLY A 174 -4.85 -10.64 9.47
N ILE A 175 -3.63 -10.18 9.63
CA ILE A 175 -2.84 -10.27 10.86
C ILE A 175 -2.39 -8.87 11.20
N LEU A 176 -2.88 -8.33 12.30
CA LEU A 176 -2.61 -6.97 12.79
C LEU A 176 -1.82 -7.03 14.09
N GLU A 177 -0.70 -6.37 14.12
CA GLU A 177 0.03 -6.05 15.35
C GLU A 177 -0.44 -4.68 15.86
N ARG A 178 -0.93 -4.59 17.09
CA ARG A 178 -1.41 -3.32 17.67
C ARG A 178 -0.27 -2.29 17.73
N GLY A 179 -0.50 -1.12 17.14
CA GLY A 179 0.52 -0.08 17.00
C GLY A 179 1.61 -0.38 15.99
N GLY A 180 1.52 -1.50 15.26
CA GLY A 180 2.52 -1.97 14.32
C GLY A 180 2.00 -2.17 12.89
N LYS A 181 2.42 -3.26 12.29
CA LYS A 181 2.19 -3.58 10.86
C LYS A 181 1.00 -4.52 10.68
N VAL A 182 0.38 -4.46 9.50
CA VAL A 182 -0.62 -5.42 9.04
C VAL A 182 0.00 -6.32 7.98
N LYS A 183 -0.26 -7.62 8.07
CA LYS A 183 0.05 -8.58 7.00
C LYS A 183 -1.21 -9.29 6.57
N THR A 184 -1.37 -9.47 5.26
CA THR A 184 -2.51 -10.18 4.69
C THR A 184 -2.05 -11.39 3.90
N HIS A 185 -2.75 -12.51 4.03
CA HIS A 185 -2.46 -13.74 3.30
C HIS A 185 -3.72 -14.29 2.65
N VAL A 186 -3.62 -14.64 1.36
CA VAL A 186 -4.68 -15.32 0.64
C VAL A 186 -4.64 -16.81 0.98
N ILE A 187 -5.74 -17.34 1.49
CA ILE A 187 -5.87 -18.76 1.87
C ILE A 187 -6.60 -19.50 0.75
N GLY A 188 -5.89 -20.32 -0.02
CA GLY A 188 -6.44 -21.00 -1.20
C GLY A 188 -7.46 -22.11 -0.91
N LYS A 189 -7.35 -22.84 0.19
CA LYS A 189 -8.32 -23.84 0.69
C LYS A 189 -8.27 -23.88 2.21
N ARG A 190 -9.44 -23.94 2.81
CA ARG A 190 -9.67 -23.96 4.26
C ARG A 190 -9.25 -25.31 4.87
N ARG A 191 -7.93 -25.56 5.00
CA ARG A 191 -7.42 -26.67 5.78
C ARG A 191 -6.68 -26.10 6.99
N GLY A 192 -7.08 -26.47 8.19
CA GLY A 192 -6.52 -25.99 9.47
C GLY A 192 -4.99 -26.09 9.54
N SER A 193 -4.40 -27.12 8.92
CA SER A 193 -2.94 -27.29 8.81
C SER A 193 -2.23 -26.17 8.02
N ARG A 194 -2.95 -25.45 7.15
CA ARG A 194 -2.39 -24.34 6.35
C ARG A 194 -2.42 -23.02 7.14
N CYS A 195 -3.46 -22.78 7.92
CA CYS A 195 -3.52 -21.64 8.85
C CYS A 195 -2.41 -21.76 9.91
N LYS A 196 -2.24 -22.93 10.51
CA LYS A 196 -1.15 -23.21 11.48
C LYS A 196 0.24 -22.93 10.87
N ARG A 197 0.52 -23.37 9.63
CA ARG A 197 1.80 -23.07 8.94
C ARG A 197 2.02 -21.61 8.62
N LEU A 198 0.97 -20.86 8.27
CA LEU A 198 1.05 -19.42 8.03
C LEU A 198 1.33 -18.66 9.33
N CYS A 199 0.66 -19.04 10.43
CA CYS A 199 0.91 -18.48 11.75
C CYS A 199 2.38 -18.69 12.16
N VAL A 200 2.92 -19.90 12.05
CA VAL A 200 4.33 -20.21 12.40
C VAL A 200 5.33 -19.37 11.59
N ARG A 201 5.04 -19.10 10.31
CA ARG A 201 5.92 -18.26 9.46
C ARG A 201 5.83 -16.78 9.74
N THR A 202 4.71 -16.32 10.28
CA THR A 202 4.41 -14.88 10.42
C THR A 202 4.63 -14.37 11.83
N PHE A 203 4.54 -15.25 12.85
CA PHE A 203 4.69 -14.89 14.26
C PHE A 203 6.08 -15.17 14.82
N CYS A 204 6.46 -14.39 15.85
CA CYS A 204 7.59 -14.71 16.70
C CYS A 204 7.28 -15.99 17.50
N PRO A 205 8.24 -16.92 17.70
CA PRO A 205 8.02 -18.19 18.42
C PRO A 205 7.39 -18.05 19.81
N VAL A 206 7.66 -16.96 20.50
CA VAL A 206 7.15 -16.69 21.88
C VAL A 206 5.63 -16.54 21.93
N LEU A 207 5.01 -16.01 20.86
CA LEU A 207 3.55 -15.81 20.80
C LEU A 207 2.78 -17.10 20.47
N LEU A 208 3.39 -18.02 19.73
CA LEU A 208 2.80 -19.32 19.43
C LEU A 208 2.53 -20.15 20.68
N PHE A 209 3.43 -20.09 21.67
CA PHE A 209 3.26 -20.79 22.94
C PHE A 209 2.10 -20.26 23.79
N ARG A 210 1.80 -18.97 23.70
CA ARG A 210 0.73 -18.33 24.48
C ARG A 210 -0.67 -18.61 23.92
N GLN A 211 -0.81 -18.71 22.59
CA GLN A 211 -2.09 -19.01 21.93
C GLN A 211 -2.46 -20.50 21.97
N MET A 212 -1.48 -21.40 21.96
CA MET A 212 -1.74 -22.86 22.08
C MET A 212 -2.22 -23.28 23.47
N ASN A 213 -1.99 -22.46 24.51
CA ASN A 213 -2.40 -22.71 25.89
C ASN A 213 -3.67 -21.95 26.30
N SER A 214 -4.36 -21.24 25.38
CA SER A 214 -5.67 -20.66 25.67
C SER A 214 -6.75 -21.73 25.51
N PRO A 215 -7.56 -22.04 26.54
CA PRO A 215 -8.65 -23.00 26.41
C PRO A 215 -9.75 -22.39 25.52
N GLY A 216 -9.86 -22.84 24.29
CA GLY A 216 -10.88 -22.35 23.36
C GLY A 216 -10.67 -22.63 21.89
N ILE A 217 -9.59 -23.32 21.49
CA ILE A 217 -9.42 -23.82 20.11
C ILE A 217 -9.41 -25.35 20.17
N THR A 218 -10.55 -25.91 20.44
CA THR A 218 -10.83 -27.33 20.16
C THR A 218 -11.60 -27.40 18.87
N ASP A 219 -11.05 -28.16 17.91
CA ASP A 219 -11.55 -28.76 16.68
C ASP A 219 -12.66 -28.06 15.87
#